data_87da391dd0684addd38c94d4af76b80c
#
_entry.id   87da391dd0684addd38c94d4af76b80c
#
_cell.length_a   1.000
_cell.length_b   1.000
_cell.length_c   1.000
_cell.angle_alpha   90.00
_cell.angle_beta   90.00
_cell.angle_gamma   90.00
#
_symmetry.space_group_name_H-M   'P 1'
#
loop_
_entity.id
_entity.type
_entity.pdbx_description
1 polymer ?
#
loop_
_entity_poly.entity_id
_entity_poly.type
_entity_poly.pdbx_seq_one_letter_code
_entity_poly.pdbx_strand_id
1 'polypeptide(L)'
;GRMIQPTPHHSGAELHALMHDGLELDDAQERALAMLERDFAVKRAKLEARLKADNTRLAEAIDAEHQYGPRVSAAVDATHMAMGELQKATLEHVFAMRTILRPDQQAKFDAAIAESLAQTGK
;
A
#
# COMPACT_ATOMS: atom_id res chain seq x y z
N GLY A 1 0.00 21.92 -21.18
CA GLY A 1 0.18 21.53 -20.79
C GLY A 1 0.26 20.77 -20.00
N ARG A 2 0.19 20.62 -19.71
CA ARG A 2 0.28 20.03 -19.12
C ARG A 2 0.27 19.05 -18.95
N MET A 3 0.70 19.07 -19.03
CA MET A 3 0.89 17.88 -19.06
C MET A 3 0.59 17.13 -17.88
N ILE A 4 -0.03 16.13 -17.87
CA ILE A 4 -0.38 15.37 -16.81
C ILE A 4 0.62 14.34 -16.53
N GLN A 5 1.07 14.28 -15.30
CA GLN A 5 1.99 13.31 -14.94
C GLN A 5 1.34 12.10 -14.46
N PRO A 6 1.53 10.97 -15.04
CA PRO A 6 0.99 9.75 -14.50
C PRO A 6 1.69 9.50 -13.18
N THR A 7 0.96 9.20 -12.17
CA THR A 7 1.59 8.86 -10.94
C THR A 7 1.94 7.41 -10.94
N PRO A 8 3.11 7.04 -10.46
CA PRO A 8 3.56 5.67 -10.55
C PRO A 8 2.89 4.71 -9.60
N HIS A 9 2.21 5.17 -8.59
CA HIS A 9 1.61 4.26 -7.63
C HIS A 9 0.15 4.40 -7.58
N HIS A 10 -0.49 3.91 -8.63
CA HIS A 10 -1.91 4.06 -8.73
C HIS A 10 -2.70 2.94 -8.15
N SER A 11 -2.06 1.83 -7.78
CA SER A 11 -2.84 0.66 -7.43
C SER A 11 -3.78 0.91 -6.27
N GLY A 12 -3.36 1.67 -5.26
CA GLY A 12 -4.24 1.99 -4.16
C GLY A 12 -5.41 2.85 -4.57
N ALA A 13 -5.14 3.88 -5.37
CA ALA A 13 -6.17 4.79 -5.82
C ALA A 13 -7.12 4.10 -6.79
N GLU A 14 -6.58 3.25 -7.67
CA GLU A 14 -7.40 2.54 -8.63
C GLU A 14 -8.32 1.55 -7.95
N LEU A 15 -7.82 0.83 -6.95
CA LEU A 15 -8.63 -0.09 -6.20
C LEU A 15 -9.70 0.62 -5.41
N HIS A 16 -9.35 1.76 -4.82
CA HIS A 16 -10.30 2.56 -4.07
C HIS A 16 -11.43 3.02 -5.00
N ALA A 17 -11.09 3.51 -6.19
CA ALA A 17 -12.09 3.94 -7.15
C ALA A 17 -12.96 2.78 -7.61
N LEU A 18 -12.37 1.61 -7.84
CA LEU A 18 -13.13 0.43 -8.23
C LEU A 18 -14.12 0.05 -7.14
N MET A 19 -13.69 0.05 -5.88
CA MET A 19 -14.56 -0.33 -4.77
C MET A 19 -15.73 0.62 -4.64
N HIS A 20 -15.50 1.93 -4.81
CA HIS A 20 -16.57 2.90 -4.60
C HIS A 20 -17.45 3.09 -5.83
N ASP A 21 -16.90 2.97 -7.02
CA ASP A 21 -17.65 3.30 -8.24
C ASP A 21 -17.86 2.12 -9.17
N GLY A 22 -16.84 1.29 -9.32
CA GLY A 22 -16.85 0.28 -10.35
C GLY A 22 -17.61 -0.98 -10.02
N LEU A 23 -17.75 -1.31 -8.73
CA LEU A 23 -18.37 -2.56 -8.31
C LEU A 23 -19.82 -2.41 -7.87
N GLU A 24 -20.30 -1.17 -7.75
CA GLU A 24 -21.70 -0.92 -7.38
C GLU A 24 -22.07 -1.59 -6.06
N LEU A 25 -21.40 -1.19 -5.01
CA LEU A 25 -21.62 -1.75 -3.69
C LEU A 25 -22.98 -1.33 -3.14
N ASP A 26 -23.62 -2.24 -2.41
CA ASP A 26 -24.84 -1.86 -1.70
C ASP A 26 -24.48 -1.13 -0.39
N ASP A 27 -25.50 -0.67 0.34
CA ASP A 27 -25.28 0.13 1.53
C ASP A 27 -24.52 -0.62 2.61
N ALA A 28 -24.82 -1.92 2.78
CA ALA A 28 -24.12 -2.72 3.79
C ALA A 28 -22.66 -2.88 3.42
N GLN A 29 -22.38 -3.10 2.13
CA GLN A 29 -20.99 -3.22 1.67
C GLN A 29 -20.25 -1.90 1.83
N GLU A 30 -20.91 -0.77 1.54
CA GLU A 30 -20.28 0.53 1.72
C GLU A 30 -19.90 0.78 3.18
N ARG A 31 -20.79 0.40 4.11
CA ARG A 31 -20.48 0.56 5.53
C ARG A 31 -19.32 -0.34 5.96
N ALA A 32 -19.31 -1.58 5.48
CA ALA A 32 -18.23 -2.50 5.80
C ALA A 32 -16.91 -1.99 5.24
N LEU A 33 -16.94 -1.49 4.01
CA LEU A 33 -15.74 -0.95 3.39
C LEU A 33 -15.19 0.24 4.18
N ALA A 34 -16.09 1.13 4.62
CA ALA A 34 -15.66 2.30 5.39
C ALA A 34 -14.93 1.90 6.66
N MET A 35 -15.39 0.84 7.33
CA MET A 35 -14.71 0.35 8.53
C MET A 35 -13.34 -0.21 8.21
N LEU A 36 -13.25 -1.00 7.13
CA LEU A 36 -11.97 -1.57 6.73
C LEU A 36 -10.97 -0.47 6.36
N GLU A 37 -11.43 0.55 5.66
CA GLU A 37 -10.55 1.65 5.26
C GLU A 37 -10.07 2.45 6.45
N ARG A 38 -10.95 2.65 7.43
CA ARG A 38 -10.57 3.36 8.65
C ARG A 38 -9.50 2.60 9.42
N ASP A 39 -9.72 1.29 9.59
CA ASP A 39 -8.76 0.46 10.32
C ASP A 39 -7.41 0.43 9.61
N PHE A 40 -7.44 0.30 8.29
CA PHE A 40 -6.21 0.26 7.52
C PHE A 40 -5.48 1.60 7.57
N ALA A 41 -6.22 2.71 7.54
CA ALA A 41 -5.60 4.03 7.57
C ALA A 41 -4.75 4.22 8.83
N VAL A 42 -5.26 3.75 9.97
CA VAL A 42 -4.52 3.84 11.22
C VAL A 42 -3.24 3.00 11.15
N LYS A 43 -3.38 1.78 10.68
CA LYS A 43 -2.23 0.88 10.59
C LYS A 43 -1.19 1.39 9.60
N ARG A 44 -1.65 1.86 8.45
CA ARG A 44 -0.74 2.39 7.44
C ARG A 44 0.01 3.61 7.94
N ALA A 45 -0.68 4.51 8.64
CA ALA A 45 -0.04 5.71 9.17
C ALA A 45 1.11 5.35 10.11
N LYS A 46 0.90 4.35 10.96
CA LYS A 46 1.95 3.92 11.88
C LYS A 46 3.14 3.33 11.14
N LEU A 47 2.87 2.52 10.13
CA LEU A 47 3.95 1.88 9.39
C LEU A 47 4.71 2.89 8.53
N GLU A 48 4.00 3.87 7.96
CA GLU A 48 4.66 4.93 7.20
C GLU A 48 5.52 5.81 8.08
N ALA A 49 5.05 6.10 9.30
CA ALA A 49 5.85 6.87 10.25
C ALA A 49 7.13 6.11 10.63
N ARG A 50 7.01 4.80 10.82
CA ARG A 50 8.17 3.97 11.11
C ARG A 50 9.15 3.97 9.95
N LEU A 51 8.64 3.84 8.72
CA LEU A 51 9.48 3.85 7.54
C LEU A 51 10.21 5.18 7.40
N LYS A 52 9.51 6.28 7.66
CA LYS A 52 10.13 7.60 7.60
C LYS A 52 11.24 7.72 8.63
N ALA A 53 11.01 7.22 9.85
CA ALA A 53 12.05 7.25 10.89
C ALA A 53 13.24 6.39 10.49
N ASP A 54 12.98 5.24 9.88
CA ASP A 54 14.05 4.36 9.43
C ASP A 54 14.86 5.01 8.31
N ASN A 55 14.20 5.71 7.40
CA ASN A 55 14.90 6.43 6.34
C ASN A 55 15.75 7.56 6.88
N THR A 56 15.28 8.24 7.92
CA THR A 56 16.09 9.28 8.59
C THR A 56 17.33 8.66 9.21
N ARG A 57 17.16 7.50 9.84
CA ARG A 57 18.28 6.80 10.44
C ARG A 57 19.28 6.35 9.39
N LEU A 58 18.78 5.92 8.23
CA LEU A 58 19.66 5.56 7.12
C LEU A 58 20.48 6.77 6.65
N ALA A 59 19.82 7.92 6.51
CA ALA A 59 20.54 9.13 6.11
C ALA A 59 21.62 9.49 7.12
N GLU A 60 21.33 9.35 8.41
CA GLU A 60 22.32 9.62 9.43
C GLU A 60 23.49 8.63 9.39
N ALA A 61 23.18 7.37 9.12
CA ALA A 61 24.24 6.37 9.00
C ALA A 61 25.16 6.66 7.82
N ILE A 62 24.58 7.06 6.69
CA ILE A 62 25.36 7.42 5.51
C ILE A 62 26.27 8.62 5.83
N ASP A 63 25.72 9.60 6.51
CA ASP A 63 26.49 10.79 6.86
C ASP A 63 27.62 10.47 7.84
N ALA A 64 27.42 9.47 8.69
CA ALA A 64 28.43 9.07 9.65
C ALA A 64 29.52 8.23 9.02
N GLU A 65 29.16 7.32 8.13
CA GLU A 65 30.12 6.33 7.62
C GLU A 65 30.71 6.67 6.28
N HIS A 66 29.97 7.40 5.45
CA HIS A 66 30.39 7.76 4.08
C HIS A 66 30.79 6.55 3.24
N GLN A 67 30.27 5.39 3.59
CA GLN A 67 30.53 4.15 2.86
C GLN A 67 29.50 3.13 3.29
N TYR A 68 29.46 2.00 2.63
CA TYR A 68 28.53 0.95 2.99
C TYR A 68 29.09 0.16 4.18
N GLY A 69 29.01 0.76 5.36
CA GLY A 69 29.50 0.15 6.58
C GLY A 69 28.40 -0.49 7.39
N PRO A 70 28.71 -0.95 8.59
CA PRO A 70 27.72 -1.69 9.41
C PRO A 70 26.51 -0.88 9.80
N ARG A 71 26.65 0.41 10.05
CA ARG A 71 25.49 1.23 10.40
C ARG A 71 24.57 1.41 9.20
N VAL A 72 25.14 1.63 8.02
CA VAL A 72 24.37 1.74 6.79
C VAL A 72 23.64 0.43 6.52
N SER A 73 24.35 -0.69 6.62
CA SER A 73 23.77 -2.00 6.37
C SER A 73 22.61 -2.29 7.31
N ALA A 74 22.78 -1.98 8.61
CA ALA A 74 21.71 -2.21 9.58
C ALA A 74 20.49 -1.33 9.29
N ALA A 75 20.74 -0.08 8.87
CA ALA A 75 19.65 0.82 8.55
C ALA A 75 18.89 0.37 7.30
N VAL A 76 19.60 -0.17 6.31
CA VAL A 76 18.94 -0.74 5.13
C VAL A 76 18.05 -1.91 5.52
N ASP A 77 18.54 -2.78 6.40
CA ASP A 77 17.75 -3.92 6.85
C ASP A 77 16.48 -3.46 7.56
N ALA A 78 16.59 -2.43 8.40
CA ALA A 78 15.43 -1.90 9.12
C ALA A 78 14.40 -1.33 8.14
N THR A 79 14.86 -0.60 7.12
CA THR A 79 13.99 -0.05 6.10
C THR A 79 13.27 -1.16 5.34
N HIS A 80 13.99 -2.21 4.96
CA HIS A 80 13.38 -3.34 4.26
C HIS A 80 12.31 -4.02 5.10
N MET A 81 12.57 -4.18 6.41
CA MET A 81 11.56 -4.78 7.27
C MET A 81 10.32 -3.93 7.36
N ALA A 82 10.49 -2.62 7.49
CA ALA A 82 9.34 -1.72 7.56
C ALA A 82 8.54 -1.74 6.26
N MET A 83 9.22 -1.74 5.12
CA MET A 83 8.57 -1.81 3.82
C MET A 83 7.83 -3.14 3.65
N GLY A 84 8.43 -4.23 4.10
CA GLY A 84 7.80 -5.54 4.03
C GLY A 84 6.53 -5.61 4.87
N GLU A 85 6.57 -5.02 6.05
CA GLU A 85 5.39 -5.00 6.90
C GLU A 85 4.28 -4.15 6.32
N LEU A 86 4.64 -3.03 5.69
CA LEU A 86 3.64 -2.20 5.03
C LEU A 86 3.01 -2.95 3.87
N GLN A 87 3.81 -3.67 3.09
CA GLN A 87 3.29 -4.46 1.99
C GLN A 87 2.33 -5.54 2.49
N LYS A 88 2.71 -6.23 3.57
CA LYS A 88 1.83 -7.26 4.14
C LYS A 88 0.52 -6.65 4.62
N ALA A 89 0.59 -5.52 5.29
CA ALA A 89 -0.62 -4.85 5.77
C ALA A 89 -1.52 -4.45 4.62
N THR A 90 -0.92 -3.97 3.52
CA THR A 90 -1.67 -3.59 2.34
C THR A 90 -2.38 -4.79 1.74
N LEU A 91 -1.69 -5.93 1.63
CA LEU A 91 -2.31 -7.14 1.09
C LEU A 91 -3.40 -7.68 2.00
N GLU A 92 -3.18 -7.60 3.31
CA GLU A 92 -4.23 -8.00 4.25
C GLU A 92 -5.48 -7.16 4.07
N HIS A 93 -5.29 -5.86 3.84
CA HIS A 93 -6.42 -4.97 3.60
C HIS A 93 -7.11 -5.32 2.28
N VAL A 94 -6.34 -5.60 1.24
CA VAL A 94 -6.88 -6.00 -0.04
C VAL A 94 -7.77 -7.23 0.10
N PHE A 95 -7.30 -8.25 0.80
CA PHE A 95 -8.09 -9.45 0.99
C PHE A 95 -9.28 -9.24 1.91
N ALA A 96 -9.15 -8.35 2.89
CA ALA A 96 -10.28 -8.00 3.72
C ALA A 96 -11.39 -7.33 2.88
N MET A 97 -10.99 -6.43 1.98
CA MET A 97 -11.97 -5.81 1.08
C MET A 97 -12.66 -6.86 0.20
N ARG A 98 -11.89 -7.84 -0.25
CA ARG A 98 -12.46 -8.89 -1.08
C ARG A 98 -13.55 -9.68 -0.36
N THR A 99 -13.41 -9.88 0.94
CA THR A 99 -14.37 -10.68 1.69
C THR A 99 -15.77 -10.09 1.78
N ILE A 100 -15.90 -8.78 1.58
CA ILE A 100 -17.23 -8.16 1.63
C ILE A 100 -17.93 -8.17 0.28
N LEU A 101 -17.31 -8.72 -0.75
CA LEU A 101 -17.82 -8.68 -2.10
C LEU A 101 -18.58 -9.94 -2.46
N ARG A 102 -19.57 -9.80 -3.36
CA ARG A 102 -20.26 -10.96 -3.94
C ARG A 102 -19.36 -11.59 -4.99
N PRO A 103 -19.64 -12.86 -5.37
CA PRO A 103 -18.74 -13.56 -6.31
C PRO A 103 -18.53 -12.85 -7.64
N ASP A 104 -19.58 -12.20 -8.18
CA ASP A 104 -19.42 -11.45 -9.43
C ASP A 104 -18.51 -10.25 -9.25
N GLN A 105 -18.61 -9.59 -8.10
CA GLN A 105 -17.74 -8.46 -7.78
C GLN A 105 -16.33 -8.94 -7.52
N GLN A 106 -16.16 -10.10 -6.89
CA GLN A 106 -14.84 -10.65 -6.62
C GLN A 106 -14.07 -10.91 -7.89
N ALA A 107 -14.74 -11.37 -8.93
CA ALA A 107 -14.07 -11.63 -10.20
C ALA A 107 -13.49 -10.35 -10.80
N LYS A 108 -14.26 -9.26 -10.76
CA LYS A 108 -13.76 -7.97 -11.24
C LYS A 108 -12.62 -7.46 -10.39
N PHE A 109 -12.76 -7.62 -9.09
CA PHE A 109 -11.74 -7.20 -8.13
C PHE A 109 -10.43 -7.93 -8.37
N ASP A 110 -10.50 -9.25 -8.53
CA ASP A 110 -9.32 -10.07 -8.76
C ASP A 110 -8.60 -9.67 -10.04
N ALA A 111 -9.36 -9.37 -11.10
CA ALA A 111 -8.76 -8.94 -12.35
C ALA A 111 -8.02 -7.61 -12.17
N ALA A 112 -8.61 -6.69 -11.41
CA ALA A 112 -7.97 -5.39 -11.17
C ALA A 112 -6.71 -5.54 -10.33
N ILE A 113 -6.72 -6.44 -9.35
CA ILE A 113 -5.54 -6.70 -8.52
C ILE A 113 -4.41 -7.26 -9.39
N ALA A 114 -4.73 -8.24 -10.23
CA ALA A 114 -3.72 -8.85 -11.09
C ALA A 114 -3.10 -7.82 -12.02
N GLU A 115 -3.93 -6.95 -12.59
CA GLU A 115 -3.42 -5.92 -13.48
C GLU A 115 -2.55 -4.91 -12.73
N SER A 116 -2.98 -4.50 -11.54
CA SER A 116 -2.20 -3.55 -10.73
C SER A 116 -0.83 -4.11 -10.39
N LEU A 117 -0.77 -5.38 -9.99
CA LEU A 117 0.51 -5.99 -9.66
C LEU A 117 1.39 -6.15 -10.88
N ALA A 118 0.81 -6.49 -12.02
CA ALA A 118 1.59 -6.62 -13.24
C ALA A 118 2.20 -5.29 -13.65
N GLN A 119 1.43 -4.20 -13.52
CA GLN A 119 1.94 -2.88 -13.84
C GLN A 119 3.01 -2.44 -12.85
N THR A 120 2.79 -2.70 -11.58
CA THR A 120 3.75 -2.34 -10.55
C THR A 120 5.05 -3.09 -10.70
N GLY A 121 4.98 -4.33 -11.19
CA GLY A 121 6.16 -5.15 -11.34
C GLY A 121 7.06 -4.70 -12.47
N LYS A 122 6.63 -3.76 -13.29
CA LYS A 122 7.46 -3.22 -14.34
C LYS A 122 8.21 -2.02 -13.84
#